data_142804c038bd8d15a58371f90ca4ccf9
#
_entry.id   142804c038bd8d15a58371f90ca4ccf9
#
_cell.length_a   1.000
_cell.length_b   1.000
_cell.length_c   1.000
_cell.angle_alpha   90.00
_cell.angle_beta   90.00
_cell.angle_gamma   90.00
#
_symmetry.space_group_name_H-M   'P 1'
#
loop_
_entity.id
_entity.type
_entity.pdbx_description
1 polymer ?
#
loop_
_entity_poly.entity_id
_entity_poly.type
_entity_poly.pdbx_seq_one_letter_code
_entity_poly.pdbx_strand_id
1 'polypeptide(L)'
;RDVLPKSISDEKIVEYFHLMNLRYEDIVVISVNKNYQIDTLLNKINKWKTSHRVYVVGHTNTGKSSLINKLIQNYSENTGDLTISPLPSTTLNKIEIKLNEQLTLIDTPGLVDRGSLINYIDTSLLKKLSPKKEIKPKTYQLKKNQCLLIGNFARIDYIEGEKNSFTVFVSNDIKVRRVSNKQTSLKDLAKVTYEIKYH
;
A
#
# COMPACT_ATOMS: atom_id res chain seq x y z
N ARG A 1 3.46 -1.50 -7.99
CA ARG A 1 4.21 -0.63 -8.95
C ARG A 1 3.31 0.38 -9.67
N ASP A 2 2.08 0.04 -9.97
CA ASP A 2 1.18 0.86 -10.81
C ASP A 2 0.92 2.26 -10.32
N VAL A 3 0.87 2.44 -9.00
CA VAL A 3 0.52 3.70 -8.36
C VAL A 3 1.72 4.54 -7.94
N LEU A 4 2.93 3.96 -7.95
CA LEU A 4 4.15 4.70 -7.63
C LEU A 4 4.57 5.58 -8.82
N PRO A 5 5.09 6.79 -8.57
CA PRO A 5 5.64 7.65 -9.62
C PRO A 5 6.70 6.92 -10.44
N LYS A 6 6.72 7.15 -11.74
CA LYS A 6 7.74 6.57 -12.65
C LYS A 6 9.17 7.02 -12.32
N SER A 7 9.30 8.19 -11.70
CA SER A 7 10.59 8.72 -11.22
C SER A 7 11.22 7.88 -10.10
N ILE A 8 10.45 7.02 -9.45
CA ILE A 8 10.97 6.07 -8.46
C ILE A 8 11.26 4.77 -9.21
N SER A 9 12.54 4.41 -9.39
CA SER A 9 12.92 3.16 -10.04
C SER A 9 12.71 1.95 -9.11
N ASP A 10 12.70 0.75 -9.69
CA ASP A 10 12.54 -0.48 -8.91
C ASP A 10 13.76 -0.70 -8.00
N GLU A 11 14.95 -0.32 -8.47
CA GLU A 11 16.18 -0.39 -7.67
C GLU A 11 16.09 0.47 -6.41
N LYS A 12 15.56 1.70 -6.51
CA LYS A 12 15.34 2.57 -5.35
C LYS A 12 14.36 1.97 -4.36
N ILE A 13 13.34 1.26 -4.83
CA ILE A 13 12.39 0.57 -3.95
C ILE A 13 13.11 -0.55 -3.20
N VAL A 14 13.89 -1.37 -3.90
CA VAL A 14 14.67 -2.46 -3.31
C VAL A 14 15.69 -1.92 -2.32
N GLU A 15 16.44 -0.87 -2.67
CA GLU A 15 17.40 -0.21 -1.78
C GLU A 15 16.73 0.28 -0.48
N TYR A 16 15.56 0.89 -0.58
CA TYR A 16 14.79 1.31 0.60
C TYR A 16 14.47 0.15 1.54
N PHE A 17 14.06 -1.01 0.99
CA PHE A 17 13.79 -2.19 1.79
C PHE A 17 15.04 -2.77 2.45
N HIS A 18 16.19 -2.72 1.78
CA HIS A 18 17.47 -3.11 2.40
C HIS A 18 17.81 -2.24 3.61
N LEU A 19 17.54 -0.92 3.54
CA LEU A 19 17.77 0.01 4.65
C LEU A 19 16.87 -0.25 5.86
N MET A 20 15.73 -0.90 5.68
CA MET A 20 14.79 -1.22 6.78
C MET A 20 15.26 -2.36 7.68
N ASN A 21 16.40 -3.00 7.37
CA ASN A 21 16.96 -4.13 8.12
C ASN A 21 15.97 -5.28 8.37
N LEU A 22 15.08 -5.54 7.41
CA LEU A 22 14.11 -6.62 7.47
C LEU A 22 14.77 -7.93 7.02
N ARG A 23 14.35 -9.05 7.61
CA ARG A 23 14.75 -10.38 7.16
C ARG A 23 13.81 -10.84 6.04
N TYR A 24 14.35 -11.13 4.88
CA TYR A 24 13.65 -11.67 3.71
C TYR A 24 14.64 -12.43 2.81
N GLU A 25 14.14 -13.35 2.02
CA GLU A 25 14.93 -14.10 1.05
C GLU A 25 15.10 -13.34 -0.27
N ASP A 26 14.06 -12.61 -0.67
CA ASP A 26 14.08 -11.89 -1.94
C ASP A 26 13.03 -10.75 -1.99
N ILE A 27 13.24 -9.80 -2.90
CA ILE A 27 12.31 -8.70 -3.16
C ILE A 27 11.96 -8.71 -4.65
N VAL A 28 10.67 -8.59 -4.97
CA VAL A 28 10.18 -8.46 -6.34
C VAL A 28 9.20 -7.29 -6.41
N VAL A 29 9.48 -6.33 -7.25
CA VAL A 29 8.59 -5.19 -7.51
C VAL A 29 7.64 -5.57 -8.64
N ILE A 30 6.37 -5.73 -8.33
CA ILE A 30 5.36 -6.24 -9.25
C ILE A 30 4.29 -5.21 -9.63
N SER A 31 3.62 -5.44 -10.75
CA SER A 31 2.37 -4.80 -11.13
C SER A 31 1.36 -5.85 -11.60
N VAL A 32 0.31 -6.04 -10.83
CA VAL A 32 -0.78 -6.97 -11.17
C VAL A 32 -1.51 -6.52 -12.44
N ASN A 33 -1.83 -5.21 -12.53
CA ASN A 33 -2.57 -4.65 -13.67
C ASN A 33 -1.80 -4.73 -14.99
N LYS A 34 -0.47 -4.61 -14.95
CA LYS A 34 0.40 -4.65 -16.13
C LYS A 34 1.02 -6.01 -16.37
N ASN A 35 0.71 -7.00 -15.56
CA ASN A 35 1.37 -8.31 -15.56
C ASN A 35 2.90 -8.22 -15.46
N TYR A 36 3.41 -7.17 -14.78
CA TYR A 36 4.83 -6.90 -14.68
C TYR A 36 5.47 -7.73 -13.58
N GLN A 37 6.52 -8.47 -13.90
CA GLN A 37 7.29 -9.35 -13.03
C GLN A 37 6.48 -10.42 -12.26
N ILE A 38 5.30 -10.82 -12.75
CA ILE A 38 4.49 -11.87 -12.11
C ILE A 38 5.16 -13.25 -12.28
N ASP A 39 5.74 -13.53 -13.44
CA ASP A 39 6.51 -14.78 -13.68
C ASP A 39 7.76 -14.83 -12.79
N THR A 40 8.46 -13.69 -12.66
CA THR A 40 9.63 -13.56 -11.77
C THR A 40 9.24 -13.86 -10.33
N LEU A 41 8.10 -13.32 -9.86
CA LEU A 41 7.58 -13.61 -8.52
C LEU A 41 7.32 -15.11 -8.33
N LEU A 42 6.65 -15.76 -9.28
CA LEU A 42 6.34 -17.20 -9.20
C LEU A 42 7.63 -18.04 -9.16
N ASN A 43 8.62 -17.70 -10.00
CA ASN A 43 9.92 -18.36 -10.00
C ASN A 43 10.65 -18.21 -8.66
N LYS A 44 10.59 -17.03 -8.04
CA LYS A 44 11.17 -16.78 -6.71
C LYS A 44 10.42 -17.57 -5.62
N ILE A 45 9.09 -17.60 -5.66
CA ILE A 45 8.28 -18.44 -4.76
C ILE A 45 8.72 -19.90 -4.87
N ASN A 46 8.81 -20.45 -6.10
CA ASN A 46 9.21 -21.83 -6.31
C ASN A 46 10.66 -22.11 -5.87
N LYS A 47 11.55 -21.14 -6.00
CA LYS A 47 12.95 -21.26 -5.54
C LYS A 47 13.06 -21.35 -4.02
N TRP A 48 12.30 -20.50 -3.29
CA TRP A 48 12.48 -20.31 -1.87
C TRP A 48 11.46 -21.06 -1.00
N LYS A 49 10.37 -21.56 -1.58
CA LYS A 49 9.37 -22.31 -0.81
C LYS A 49 9.98 -23.61 -0.25
N THR A 50 9.68 -23.88 1.00
CA THR A 50 10.04 -25.12 1.71
C THR A 50 8.86 -26.09 1.84
N SER A 51 7.67 -25.67 1.37
CA SER A 51 6.42 -26.42 1.45
C SER A 51 5.58 -26.16 0.20
N HIS A 52 4.64 -27.06 -0.10
CA HIS A 52 3.62 -26.83 -1.12
C HIS A 52 2.65 -25.69 -0.73
N ARG A 53 2.56 -25.37 0.54
CA ARG A 53 1.68 -24.31 1.09
C ARG A 53 2.44 -23.03 1.27
N VAL A 54 2.04 -21.96 0.59
CA VAL A 54 2.64 -20.62 0.67
C VAL A 54 1.60 -19.64 1.17
N TYR A 55 1.90 -18.99 2.30
CA TYR A 55 1.02 -18.00 2.91
C TYR A 55 1.20 -16.63 2.28
N VAL A 56 0.08 -15.99 1.92
CA VAL A 56 0.06 -14.61 1.43
C VAL A 56 -0.41 -13.71 2.57
N VAL A 57 0.50 -12.90 3.09
CA VAL A 57 0.25 -12.01 4.24
C VAL A 57 0.45 -10.55 3.84
N GLY A 58 -0.19 -9.64 4.56
CA GLY A 58 -0.05 -8.19 4.38
C GLY A 58 -1.25 -7.43 4.91
N HIS A 59 -1.13 -6.12 4.96
CA HIS A 59 -2.21 -5.25 5.41
C HIS A 59 -3.43 -5.29 4.49
N THR A 60 -4.57 -4.83 4.99
CA THR A 60 -5.77 -4.63 4.17
C THR A 60 -5.48 -3.67 3.02
N ASN A 61 -6.12 -3.89 1.88
CA ASN A 61 -5.98 -3.06 0.67
C ASN A 61 -4.57 -2.97 0.04
N THR A 62 -3.64 -3.85 0.40
CA THR A 62 -2.31 -3.92 -0.24
C THR A 62 -2.30 -4.65 -1.58
N GLY A 63 -3.42 -5.20 -2.00
CA GLY A 63 -3.55 -5.89 -3.29
C GLY A 63 -3.34 -7.40 -3.24
N LYS A 64 -3.36 -8.04 -2.05
CA LYS A 64 -3.23 -9.50 -1.90
C LYS A 64 -4.20 -10.26 -2.78
N SER A 65 -5.50 -10.00 -2.66
CA SER A 65 -6.54 -10.69 -3.44
C SER A 65 -6.39 -10.43 -4.94
N SER A 66 -5.97 -9.22 -5.34
CA SER A 66 -5.69 -8.91 -6.74
C SER A 66 -4.51 -9.73 -7.27
N LEU A 67 -3.45 -9.90 -6.47
CA LEU A 67 -2.30 -10.72 -6.82
C LEU A 67 -2.69 -12.19 -6.93
N ILE A 68 -3.42 -12.72 -5.96
CA ILE A 68 -3.90 -14.10 -5.94
C ILE A 68 -4.75 -14.37 -7.18
N ASN A 69 -5.73 -13.52 -7.49
CA ASN A 69 -6.56 -13.65 -8.68
C ASN A 69 -5.71 -13.64 -9.97
N LYS A 70 -4.66 -12.81 -10.01
CA LYS A 70 -3.75 -12.77 -11.16
C LYS A 70 -2.94 -14.06 -11.31
N LEU A 71 -2.45 -14.61 -10.21
CA LEU A 71 -1.74 -15.89 -10.22
C LEU A 71 -2.66 -17.04 -10.64
N ILE A 72 -3.91 -17.07 -10.16
CA ILE A 72 -4.91 -18.02 -10.61
C ILE A 72 -5.12 -17.90 -12.12
N GLN A 73 -5.37 -16.70 -12.61
CA GLN A 73 -5.63 -16.42 -14.02
C GLN A 73 -4.48 -16.87 -14.93
N ASN A 74 -3.23 -16.68 -14.49
CA ASN A 74 -2.07 -16.97 -15.32
C ASN A 74 -1.60 -18.43 -15.22
N TYR A 75 -1.82 -19.11 -14.06
CA TYR A 75 -1.11 -20.36 -13.75
C TYR A 75 -1.99 -21.48 -13.19
N SER A 76 -3.30 -21.27 -13.02
CA SER A 76 -4.18 -22.38 -12.65
C SER A 76 -4.38 -23.31 -13.84
N GLU A 77 -4.06 -24.58 -13.65
CA GLU A 77 -4.23 -25.63 -14.65
C GLU A 77 -5.71 -26.00 -14.88
N ASN A 78 -6.57 -25.70 -13.91
CA ASN A 78 -7.99 -26.01 -13.95
C ASN A 78 -8.83 -24.72 -13.89
N THR A 79 -9.28 -24.25 -15.04
CA THR A 79 -10.25 -23.16 -15.14
C THR A 79 -11.67 -23.54 -14.70
N GLY A 80 -11.93 -24.84 -14.42
CA GLY A 80 -13.25 -25.37 -14.08
C GLY A 80 -13.49 -25.65 -12.59
N ASP A 81 -12.47 -26.04 -11.83
CA ASP A 81 -12.59 -26.42 -10.43
C ASP A 81 -11.59 -25.65 -9.55
N LEU A 82 -11.79 -24.36 -9.43
CA LEU A 82 -11.16 -23.60 -8.35
C LEU A 82 -11.72 -24.13 -7.02
N THR A 83 -11.02 -25.08 -6.42
CA THR A 83 -11.33 -25.53 -5.07
C THR A 83 -10.95 -24.42 -4.10
N ILE A 84 -11.79 -23.38 -4.02
CA ILE A 84 -11.77 -22.41 -2.94
C ILE A 84 -12.38 -23.14 -1.76
N SER A 85 -11.57 -23.79 -0.96
CA SER A 85 -12.03 -24.43 0.25
C SER A 85 -11.90 -23.44 1.42
N PRO A 86 -13.01 -22.93 1.97
CA PRO A 86 -12.96 -22.28 3.27
C PRO A 86 -12.60 -23.37 4.29
N LEU A 87 -11.40 -23.31 4.85
CA LEU A 87 -11.04 -24.18 5.96
C LEU A 87 -11.91 -23.84 7.18
N PRO A 88 -12.77 -24.75 7.65
CA PRO A 88 -13.48 -24.58 8.89
C PRO A 88 -12.54 -24.89 10.06
N SER A 89 -11.56 -24.07 10.30
CA SER A 89 -10.73 -24.23 11.50
C SER A 89 -10.42 -22.87 12.11
N THR A 90 -11.13 -22.62 13.20
CA THR A 90 -10.69 -21.81 14.33
C THR A 90 -10.06 -20.45 14.00
N THR A 91 -10.84 -19.38 14.14
CA THR A 91 -10.48 -17.97 14.37
C THR A 91 -9.90 -17.14 13.22
N LEU A 92 -9.48 -17.71 12.10
CA LEU A 92 -9.04 -16.97 10.91
C LEU A 92 -9.67 -17.61 9.67
N ASN A 93 -10.50 -16.89 8.94
CA ASN A 93 -11.04 -17.31 7.64
C ASN A 93 -9.89 -17.35 6.61
N LYS A 94 -9.17 -18.48 6.55
CA LYS A 94 -8.13 -18.73 5.56
C LYS A 94 -8.78 -19.36 4.33
N ILE A 95 -8.37 -18.93 3.16
CA ILE A 95 -8.82 -19.49 1.88
C ILE A 95 -7.63 -20.21 1.25
N GLU A 96 -7.77 -21.50 0.97
CA GLU A 96 -6.78 -22.29 0.24
C GLU A 96 -7.10 -22.27 -1.25
N ILE A 97 -6.09 -22.01 -2.06
CA ILE A 97 -6.19 -21.88 -3.49
C ILE A 97 -5.08 -22.72 -4.13
N LYS A 98 -5.44 -23.86 -4.69
CA LYS A 98 -4.51 -24.74 -5.38
C LYS A 98 -4.22 -24.16 -6.77
N LEU A 99 -2.98 -23.73 -7.03
CA LEU A 99 -2.56 -23.28 -8.35
C LEU A 99 -2.16 -24.48 -9.25
N ASN A 100 -1.43 -25.44 -8.68
CA ASN A 100 -1.03 -26.68 -9.32
C ASN A 100 -0.67 -27.71 -8.25
N GLU A 101 -0.19 -28.91 -8.65
CA GLU A 101 0.19 -29.99 -7.72
C GLU A 101 1.28 -29.60 -6.72
N GLN A 102 2.11 -28.62 -7.06
CA GLN A 102 3.27 -28.22 -6.25
C GLN A 102 3.09 -26.91 -5.49
N LEU A 103 1.99 -26.17 -5.70
CA LEU A 103 1.80 -24.85 -5.09
C LEU A 103 0.33 -24.60 -4.74
N THR A 104 0.09 -24.48 -3.46
CA THR A 104 -1.18 -24.01 -2.87
C THR A 104 -0.94 -22.69 -2.17
N LEU A 105 -1.67 -21.64 -2.56
CA LEU A 105 -1.65 -20.35 -1.88
C LEU A 105 -2.65 -20.37 -0.74
N ILE A 106 -2.24 -19.82 0.41
CA ILE A 106 -3.09 -19.62 1.57
C ILE A 106 -3.33 -18.11 1.72
N ASP A 107 -4.51 -17.63 1.32
CA ASP A 107 -4.89 -16.24 1.59
C ASP A 107 -5.20 -16.06 3.07
N THR A 108 -4.57 -15.09 3.69
CA THR A 108 -4.82 -14.73 5.08
C THR A 108 -5.62 -13.44 5.15
N PRO A 109 -6.50 -13.28 6.15
CA PRO A 109 -7.13 -11.99 6.39
C PRO A 109 -6.11 -10.87 6.45
N GLY A 110 -6.43 -9.72 5.84
CA GLY A 110 -5.55 -8.57 5.87
C GLY A 110 -5.29 -8.11 7.30
N LEU A 111 -4.04 -7.87 7.63
CA LEU A 111 -3.67 -7.28 8.90
C LEU A 111 -4.27 -5.88 9.00
N VAL A 112 -4.97 -5.60 10.08
CA VAL A 112 -5.52 -4.29 10.39
C VAL A 112 -4.63 -3.64 11.45
N ASP A 113 -3.93 -2.58 11.06
CA ASP A 113 -3.19 -1.76 12.00
C ASP A 113 -4.16 -0.81 12.70
N ARG A 114 -4.12 -0.75 14.04
CA ARG A 114 -4.95 0.16 14.85
C ARG A 114 -4.69 1.63 14.52
N GLY A 115 -3.47 1.98 14.11
CA GLY A 115 -3.08 3.32 13.66
C GLY A 115 -3.48 3.63 12.21
N SER A 116 -4.03 2.68 11.47
CA SER A 116 -4.40 2.89 10.08
C SER A 116 -5.58 3.86 9.94
N LEU A 117 -5.45 4.83 9.05
CA LEU A 117 -6.53 5.76 8.69
C LEU A 117 -7.83 5.06 8.28
N ILE A 118 -7.76 3.82 7.80
CA ILE A 118 -8.93 3.00 7.41
C ILE A 118 -9.93 2.88 8.56
N ASN A 119 -9.46 2.88 9.79
CA ASN A 119 -10.31 2.73 10.98
C ASN A 119 -11.05 4.02 11.38
N TYR A 120 -10.66 5.17 10.81
CA TYR A 120 -11.11 6.50 11.24
C TYR A 120 -11.80 7.30 10.14
N ILE A 121 -11.86 6.78 8.93
CA ILE A 121 -12.42 7.46 7.77
C ILE A 121 -13.57 6.63 7.15
N ASP A 122 -14.52 7.33 6.54
CA ASP A 122 -15.60 6.68 5.83
C ASP A 122 -15.14 6.00 4.51
N THR A 123 -15.95 5.08 4.01
CA THR A 123 -15.66 4.31 2.80
C THR A 123 -15.51 5.20 1.56
N SER A 124 -16.21 6.34 1.51
CA SER A 124 -16.18 7.26 0.36
C SER A 124 -14.82 7.97 0.28
N LEU A 125 -14.30 8.38 1.43
CA LEU A 125 -12.97 8.98 1.55
C LEU A 125 -11.87 7.95 1.29
N LEU A 126 -12.02 6.73 1.81
CA LEU A 126 -11.09 5.63 1.56
C LEU A 126 -10.93 5.35 0.05
N LYS A 127 -12.04 5.35 -0.70
CA LYS A 127 -12.00 5.20 -2.17
C LYS A 127 -11.21 6.31 -2.88
N LYS A 128 -11.24 7.54 -2.36
CA LYS A 128 -10.45 8.67 -2.88
C LYS A 128 -8.98 8.60 -2.47
N LEU A 129 -8.69 8.12 -1.25
CA LEU A 129 -7.33 7.96 -0.75
C LEU A 129 -6.58 6.83 -1.45
N SER A 130 -7.28 5.77 -1.84
CA SER A 130 -6.69 4.64 -2.58
C SER A 130 -6.37 5.04 -4.02
N PRO A 131 -5.11 5.19 -4.41
CA PRO A 131 -4.77 5.62 -5.75
C PRO A 131 -5.11 4.55 -6.78
N LYS A 132 -5.80 4.95 -7.85
CA LYS A 132 -6.17 4.08 -8.98
C LYS A 132 -5.22 4.22 -10.17
N LYS A 133 -4.44 5.29 -10.19
CA LYS A 133 -3.49 5.65 -11.25
C LYS A 133 -2.17 6.06 -10.63
N GLU A 134 -1.15 6.21 -11.46
CA GLU A 134 0.15 6.74 -11.03
C GLU A 134 -0.03 8.05 -10.24
N ILE A 135 0.54 8.08 -9.03
CA ILE A 135 0.53 9.28 -8.18
C ILE A 135 1.43 10.33 -8.83
N LYS A 136 0.90 11.52 -9.02
CA LYS A 136 1.65 12.69 -9.45
C LYS A 136 2.10 13.49 -8.22
N PRO A 137 3.41 13.50 -7.89
CA PRO A 137 3.90 14.27 -6.75
C PRO A 137 3.57 15.74 -6.88
N LYS A 138 3.22 16.39 -5.77
CA LYS A 138 2.90 17.82 -5.73
C LYS A 138 3.85 18.51 -4.76
N THR A 139 4.67 19.44 -5.26
CA THR A 139 5.64 20.17 -4.45
C THR A 139 5.13 21.56 -4.11
N TYR A 140 5.22 21.93 -2.84
CA TYR A 140 4.81 23.21 -2.30
C TYR A 140 5.96 23.87 -1.57
N GLN A 141 6.16 25.16 -1.85
CA GLN A 141 7.10 26.00 -1.09
C GLN A 141 6.36 26.55 0.13
N LEU A 142 6.82 26.23 1.33
CA LEU A 142 6.25 26.76 2.58
C LEU A 142 7.24 27.73 3.22
N LYS A 143 6.68 28.77 3.81
CA LYS A 143 7.33 29.70 4.75
C LYS A 143 6.77 29.46 6.15
N LYS A 144 7.46 29.95 7.17
CA LYS A 144 6.99 29.99 8.57
C LYS A 144 5.51 30.42 8.63
N ASN A 145 4.72 29.77 9.46
CA ASN A 145 3.28 30.00 9.65
C ASN A 145 2.41 29.75 8.43
N GLN A 146 2.85 28.89 7.50
CA GLN A 146 2.00 28.35 6.43
C GLN A 146 1.71 26.88 6.70
N CYS A 147 0.62 26.38 6.14
CA CYS A 147 0.26 24.98 6.25
C CYS A 147 -0.23 24.41 4.93
N LEU A 148 -0.16 23.08 4.82
CA LEU A 148 -0.79 22.31 3.77
C LEU A 148 -2.03 21.62 4.32
N LEU A 149 -3.15 21.80 3.64
CA LEU A 149 -4.37 21.02 3.86
C LEU A 149 -4.42 19.90 2.82
N ILE A 150 -4.47 18.67 3.29
CA ILE A 150 -4.54 17.47 2.47
C ILE A 150 -5.96 16.93 2.54
N GLY A 151 -6.78 17.25 1.53
CA GLY A 151 -8.20 17.02 1.60
C GLY A 151 -8.82 17.71 2.82
N ASN A 152 -9.73 17.00 3.50
CA ASN A 152 -10.35 17.43 4.77
C ASN A 152 -9.91 16.53 5.94
N PHE A 153 -8.83 15.74 5.79
CA PHE A 153 -8.46 14.72 6.75
C PHE A 153 -7.05 14.90 7.34
N ALA A 154 -6.19 15.68 6.72
CA ALA A 154 -4.85 15.93 7.26
C ALA A 154 -4.40 17.38 7.04
N ARG A 155 -3.57 17.84 7.95
CA ARG A 155 -2.96 19.17 7.94
C ARG A 155 -1.52 19.06 8.37
N ILE A 156 -0.63 19.75 7.67
CA ILE A 156 0.79 19.91 8.00
C ILE A 156 1.05 21.36 8.23
N ASP A 157 1.43 21.72 9.46
CA ASP A 157 1.80 23.07 9.84
C ASP A 157 3.31 23.26 9.80
N TYR A 158 3.79 24.24 9.04
CA TYR A 158 5.19 24.66 9.05
C TYR A 158 5.39 25.78 10.04
N ILE A 159 5.78 25.41 11.26
CA ILE A 159 5.80 26.33 12.41
C ILE A 159 7.04 27.20 12.35
N GLU A 160 8.22 26.64 12.06
CA GLU A 160 9.49 27.33 12.13
C GLU A 160 10.48 26.83 11.09
N GLY A 161 11.39 27.72 10.66
CA GLY A 161 12.43 27.44 9.68
C GLY A 161 12.40 28.41 8.49
N GLU A 162 13.42 28.34 7.66
CA GLU A 162 13.50 29.08 6.40
C GLU A 162 12.53 28.50 5.36
N LYS A 163 12.32 29.22 4.26
CA LYS A 163 11.49 28.75 3.14
C LYS A 163 12.00 27.39 2.64
N ASN A 164 11.13 26.38 2.67
CA ASN A 164 11.49 25.01 2.30
C ASN A 164 10.45 24.37 1.37
N SER A 165 10.88 23.32 0.66
CA SER A 165 10.06 22.57 -0.29
C SER A 165 9.50 21.30 0.36
N PHE A 166 8.19 21.10 0.22
CA PHE A 166 7.49 19.91 0.71
C PHE A 166 6.83 19.19 -0.45
N THR A 167 7.24 17.96 -0.71
CA THR A 167 6.64 17.13 -1.75
C THR A 167 5.66 16.15 -1.13
N VAL A 168 4.41 16.20 -1.58
CA VAL A 168 3.31 15.37 -1.07
C VAL A 168 2.97 14.29 -2.09
N PHE A 169 2.96 13.05 -1.63
CA PHE A 169 2.58 11.86 -2.38
C PHE A 169 1.21 11.37 -1.89
N VAL A 170 0.17 11.79 -2.56
CA VAL A 170 -1.22 11.36 -2.25
C VAL A 170 -1.95 11.02 -3.54
N SER A 171 -3.05 10.29 -3.43
CA SER A 171 -3.94 10.03 -4.58
C SER A 171 -4.26 11.32 -5.33
N ASN A 172 -4.29 11.26 -6.66
CA ASN A 172 -4.57 12.43 -7.50
C ASN A 172 -5.98 13.02 -7.25
N ASP A 173 -6.89 12.22 -6.69
CA ASP A 173 -8.26 12.62 -6.35
C ASP A 173 -8.32 13.45 -5.05
N ILE A 174 -7.20 13.56 -4.33
CA ILE A 174 -7.09 14.37 -3.12
C ILE A 174 -6.56 15.77 -3.46
N LYS A 175 -7.37 16.77 -3.11
CA LYS A 175 -6.96 18.17 -3.26
C LYS A 175 -6.00 18.57 -2.14
N VAL A 176 -4.84 19.09 -2.50
CA VAL A 176 -3.89 19.70 -1.56
C VAL A 176 -3.86 21.19 -1.75
N ARG A 177 -3.92 21.96 -0.66
CA ARG A 177 -3.93 23.43 -0.69
C ARG A 177 -2.93 23.99 0.31
N ARG A 178 -2.17 24.99 -0.11
CA ARG A 178 -1.36 25.83 0.80
C ARG A 178 -2.21 26.98 1.31
N VAL A 179 -2.23 27.17 2.60
CA VAL A 179 -2.96 28.27 3.26
C VAL A 179 -2.11 28.90 4.38
N SER A 180 -2.46 30.12 4.81
CA SER A 180 -1.86 30.72 5.98
C SER A 180 -2.44 30.12 7.26
N ASN A 181 -1.61 29.90 8.27
CA ASN A 181 -2.03 29.30 9.55
C ASN A 181 -3.15 30.08 10.27
N LYS A 182 -3.25 31.38 10.01
CA LYS A 182 -4.29 32.26 10.58
C LYS A 182 -5.69 32.04 10.01
N GLN A 183 -5.83 31.34 8.86
CA GLN A 183 -7.09 31.28 8.08
C GLN A 183 -7.89 30.00 8.28
N THR A 184 -7.41 29.04 9.08
CA THR A 184 -8.09 27.75 9.22
C THR A 184 -8.36 27.40 10.67
N SER A 185 -9.64 27.36 11.04
CA SER A 185 -10.05 26.76 12.32
C SER A 185 -9.96 25.21 12.20
N LEU A 186 -9.39 24.57 13.21
CA LEU A 186 -9.24 23.12 13.31
C LEU A 186 -10.57 22.37 13.53
N LYS A 187 -11.72 23.02 13.37
CA LYS A 187 -13.03 22.46 13.75
C LYS A 187 -13.46 21.24 12.95
N ASP A 188 -12.87 21.00 11.76
CA ASP A 188 -13.33 19.98 10.82
C ASP A 188 -12.33 18.87 10.52
N LEU A 189 -11.23 18.77 11.27
CA LEU A 189 -10.23 17.71 11.08
C LEU A 189 -10.37 16.65 12.17
N ALA A 190 -10.37 15.38 11.78
CA ALA A 190 -10.25 14.28 12.73
C ALA A 190 -9.00 14.51 13.60
N LYS A 191 -9.18 14.48 14.92
CA LYS A 191 -8.14 14.84 15.90
C LYS A 191 -7.12 13.70 16.05
N VAL A 192 -6.23 13.53 15.07
CA VAL A 192 -5.01 12.74 15.23
C VAL A 192 -3.85 13.68 15.00
N THR A 193 -3.11 13.99 16.05
CA THR A 193 -1.95 14.87 15.97
C THR A 193 -0.68 14.04 16.07
N TYR A 194 0.18 14.10 15.06
CA TYR A 194 1.53 13.58 15.09
C TYR A 194 2.51 14.75 15.12
N GLU A 195 3.39 14.79 16.10
CA GLU A 195 4.50 15.72 16.14
C GLU A 195 5.74 15.04 15.56
N ILE A 196 6.25 15.55 14.45
CA ILE A 196 7.50 15.08 13.85
C ILE A 196 8.59 16.09 14.24
N LYS A 197 9.52 15.67 15.09
CA LYS A 197 10.73 16.45 15.41
C LYS A 197 11.87 15.95 14.52
N TYR A 198 12.43 16.86 13.74
CA TYR A 198 13.70 16.62 13.06
C TYR A 198 14.81 17.12 14.00
N HIS A 199 15.77 16.25 14.27
CA HIS A 199 17.04 16.61 14.90
C HIS A 199 18.10 16.86 13.84
#